data_02b5b2ca0efa356ad5d062d6d69d7799
#
_entry.id   02b5b2ca0efa356ad5d062d6d69d7799
#
_cell.length_a   1.000
_cell.length_b   1.000
_cell.length_c   1.000
_cell.angle_alpha   90.00
_cell.angle_beta   90.00
_cell.angle_gamma   90.00
#
_symmetry.space_group_name_H-M   'P 1'
#
loop_
_entity.id
_entity.type
_entity.pdbx_description
1 polymer ?
#
loop_
_entity_poly.entity_id
_entity_poly.type
_entity_poly.pdbx_seq_one_letter_code
_entity_poly.pdbx_strand_id
1 'polypeptide(L)'
;VKRLLSQSVQVNRIYLIDTESGIFPKELYTISDRVKIHRILPEEFDHGGTRNLGAEMSDAEILVYMTQDAMPADQFLIERLLYGFSYENVAAVYARQLPAADCQFIERYTREFNYPKTSRLKSKEDLSKLGIKTYFCSNVCAAYQKDVYERLGGFVRKTIFNEDMILAGRMIQAGWKIYYAADAKVIHSHNYNCRQQFHRNFDLAVSQADHPEIFEGVPSEGEGIRLVKDTAKYLLKSGRPW
;
A
#
# COMPACT_ATOMS: atom_id res chain seq x y z
N VAL A 1 13.71 -5.06 8.04
CA VAL A 1 15.03 -4.87 7.39
C VAL A 1 15.70 -6.22 7.08
N LYS A 2 15.97 -7.11 8.05
CA LYS A 2 16.68 -8.40 7.82
C LYS A 2 16.06 -9.20 6.66
N ARG A 3 14.72 -9.35 6.61
CA ARG A 3 14.03 -10.05 5.52
C ARG A 3 14.13 -9.35 4.16
N LEU A 4 14.31 -8.04 4.13
CA LEU A 4 14.56 -7.30 2.88
C LEU A 4 16.00 -7.51 2.38
N LEU A 5 16.95 -7.62 3.29
CA LEU A 5 18.34 -7.92 2.93
C LEU A 5 18.55 -9.36 2.44
N SER A 6 17.61 -10.28 2.74
CA SER A 6 17.66 -11.70 2.35
C SER A 6 16.71 -12.06 1.19
N GLN A 7 16.28 -11.08 0.38
CA GLN A 7 15.46 -11.34 -0.80
C GLN A 7 16.23 -12.03 -1.92
N SER A 8 15.52 -12.82 -2.75
CA SER A 8 16.10 -13.51 -3.94
C SER A 8 16.67 -12.52 -4.94
N VAL A 9 16.02 -11.37 -5.11
CA VAL A 9 16.56 -10.21 -5.82
C VAL A 9 17.14 -9.23 -4.81
N GLN A 10 18.41 -8.94 -4.95
CA GLN A 10 19.12 -8.05 -4.06
C GLN A 10 18.62 -6.61 -4.19
N VAL A 11 18.21 -6.01 -3.08
CA VAL A 11 17.86 -4.58 -3.05
C VAL A 11 19.13 -3.72 -3.02
N ASN A 12 19.18 -2.66 -3.82
CA ASN A 12 20.34 -1.77 -3.90
C ASN A 12 20.50 -0.95 -2.63
N ARG A 13 19.43 -0.36 -2.15
CA ARG A 13 19.38 0.51 -0.96
C ARG A 13 18.08 0.29 -0.19
N ILE A 14 18.15 0.47 1.11
CA ILE A 14 17.00 0.54 2.02
C ILE A 14 17.11 1.85 2.78
N TYR A 15 16.23 2.78 2.48
CA TYR A 15 16.13 4.04 3.22
C TYR A 15 15.15 3.87 4.37
N LEU A 16 15.62 4.11 5.59
CA LEU A 16 14.80 4.16 6.79
C LEU A 16 14.64 5.62 7.18
N ILE A 17 13.43 6.16 7.07
CA ILE A 17 13.15 7.53 7.49
C ILE A 17 12.56 7.47 8.89
N ASP A 18 13.32 7.96 9.88
CA ASP A 18 13.01 7.93 11.30
C ASP A 18 12.56 9.30 11.78
N THR A 19 11.39 9.37 12.41
CA THR A 19 10.81 10.60 12.98
C THR A 19 11.30 10.88 14.40
N GLU A 20 12.52 10.49 14.74
CA GLU A 20 13.13 10.68 16.07
C GLU A 20 12.27 10.15 17.24
N SER A 21 11.60 9.01 17.00
CA SER A 21 10.70 8.38 17.99
C SER A 21 11.36 7.97 19.31
N GLY A 22 12.69 8.11 19.42
CA GLY A 22 13.48 7.67 20.58
C GLY A 22 13.64 6.16 20.75
N ILE A 23 12.96 5.36 19.93
CA ILE A 23 12.88 3.88 20.03
C ILE A 23 13.60 3.20 18.86
N PHE A 24 14.43 3.91 18.11
CA PHE A 24 15.07 3.36 16.93
C PHE A 24 16.12 2.28 17.31
N PRO A 25 16.03 1.04 16.76
CA PRO A 25 16.95 -0.03 17.11
C PRO A 25 18.38 0.27 16.64
N LYS A 26 19.33 0.37 17.58
CA LYS A 26 20.73 0.74 17.29
C LYS A 26 21.44 -0.22 16.33
N GLU A 27 21.06 -1.49 16.31
CA GLU A 27 21.60 -2.49 15.40
C GLU A 27 21.33 -2.18 13.92
N LEU A 28 20.35 -1.35 13.58
CA LEU A 28 20.07 -0.96 12.20
C LEU A 28 21.15 -0.06 11.61
N TYR A 29 21.94 0.65 12.43
CA TYR A 29 23.06 1.48 11.95
C TYR A 29 24.20 0.66 11.33
N THR A 30 24.35 -0.58 11.77
CA THR A 30 25.49 -1.43 11.38
C THR A 30 25.08 -2.72 10.67
N ILE A 31 23.78 -2.91 10.41
CA ILE A 31 23.25 -4.16 9.87
C ILE A 31 23.72 -4.44 8.44
N SER A 32 23.91 -3.39 7.63
CA SER A 32 24.40 -3.46 6.25
C SER A 32 24.74 -2.05 5.73
N ASP A 33 25.73 -1.93 4.88
CA ASP A 33 26.10 -0.71 4.14
C ASP A 33 24.98 -0.24 3.17
N ARG A 34 24.09 -1.15 2.79
CA ARG A 34 22.91 -0.87 1.96
C ARG A 34 21.78 -0.17 2.72
N VAL A 35 21.80 -0.18 4.05
CA VAL A 35 20.80 0.50 4.87
C VAL A 35 21.27 1.92 5.13
N LYS A 36 20.44 2.88 4.78
CA LYS A 36 20.66 4.31 5.03
C LYS A 36 19.54 4.83 5.92
N ILE A 37 19.93 5.49 7.01
CA ILE A 37 19.00 6.06 7.97
C ILE A 37 18.99 7.56 7.78
N HIS A 38 17.81 8.11 7.56
CA HIS A 38 17.57 9.54 7.47
C HIS A 38 16.61 9.94 8.59
N ARG A 39 16.95 11.00 9.33
CA ARG A 39 16.11 11.50 10.41
C ARG A 39 15.41 12.76 9.98
N ILE A 40 14.15 12.86 10.38
CA ILE A 40 13.31 14.04 10.25
C ILE A 40 12.69 14.35 11.62
N LEU A 41 12.34 15.60 11.85
CA LEU A 41 11.60 15.98 13.05
C LEU A 41 10.16 15.45 12.97
N PRO A 42 9.50 15.16 14.11
CA PRO A 42 8.11 14.68 14.12
C PRO A 42 7.14 15.61 13.39
N GLU A 43 7.36 16.92 13.49
CA GLU A 43 6.56 17.96 12.80
C GLU A 43 6.77 18.03 11.28
N GLU A 44 7.86 17.47 10.79
CA GLU A 44 8.14 17.36 9.35
C GLU A 44 7.47 16.13 8.71
N PHE A 45 6.96 15.22 9.56
CA PHE A 45 6.33 14.01 9.07
C PHE A 45 5.03 14.32 8.34
N ASP A 46 4.97 13.86 7.11
CA ASP A 46 3.78 13.85 6.25
C ASP A 46 3.81 12.56 5.41
N HIS A 47 2.71 11.85 5.37
CA HIS A 47 2.65 10.54 4.70
C HIS A 47 3.15 10.58 3.25
N GLY A 48 2.71 11.55 2.47
CA GLY A 48 3.15 11.74 1.09
C GLY A 48 4.55 12.37 1.01
N GLY A 49 4.77 13.45 1.75
CA GLY A 49 6.03 14.20 1.76
C GLY A 49 7.23 13.37 2.19
N THR A 50 7.09 12.59 3.26
CA THR A 50 8.15 11.69 3.74
C THR A 50 8.50 10.60 2.72
N ARG A 51 7.51 10.08 1.99
CA ARG A 51 7.75 9.12 0.90
C ARG A 51 8.41 9.78 -0.31
N ASN A 52 8.03 11.01 -0.65
CA ASN A 52 8.68 11.79 -1.71
C ASN A 52 10.16 12.04 -1.38
N LEU A 53 10.47 12.37 -0.13
CA LEU A 53 11.86 12.50 0.32
C LEU A 53 12.65 11.18 0.07
N GLY A 54 12.04 10.03 0.35
CA GLY A 54 12.65 8.73 0.03
C GLY A 54 12.90 8.53 -1.47
N ALA A 55 12.00 9.00 -2.34
CA ALA A 55 12.17 8.97 -3.79
C ALA A 55 13.31 9.89 -4.25
N GLU A 56 13.39 11.10 -3.70
CA GLU A 56 14.43 12.08 -4.00
C GLU A 56 15.83 11.59 -3.63
N MET A 57 15.94 10.80 -2.55
CA MET A 57 17.20 10.21 -2.09
C MET A 57 17.66 9.02 -2.94
N SER A 58 16.80 8.46 -3.78
CA SER A 58 17.05 7.23 -4.55
C SER A 58 17.39 7.53 -6.00
N ASP A 59 18.36 6.82 -6.54
CA ASP A 59 18.72 6.81 -7.97
C ASP A 59 18.16 5.56 -8.71
N ALA A 60 17.36 4.74 -8.03
CA ALA A 60 16.82 3.50 -8.59
C ALA A 60 15.69 3.78 -9.60
N GLU A 61 15.57 2.90 -10.60
CA GLU A 61 14.48 2.94 -11.58
C GLU A 61 13.13 2.52 -10.97
N ILE A 62 13.17 1.64 -9.98
CA ILE A 62 11.98 1.15 -9.27
C ILE A 62 12.10 1.50 -7.79
N LEU A 63 11.10 2.21 -7.30
CA LEU A 63 10.92 2.57 -5.89
C LEU A 63 9.99 1.57 -5.23
N VAL A 64 10.42 0.98 -4.10
CA VAL A 64 9.54 0.10 -3.30
C VAL A 64 9.27 0.75 -1.96
N TYR A 65 8.02 1.06 -1.70
CA TYR A 65 7.56 1.57 -0.40
C TYR A 65 7.01 0.43 0.46
N MET A 66 7.30 0.52 1.75
CA MET A 66 6.84 -0.45 2.72
C MET A 66 6.61 0.23 4.07
N THR A 67 5.50 -0.07 4.74
CA THR A 67 5.29 0.41 6.11
C THR A 67 6.13 -0.39 7.10
N GLN A 68 6.46 0.23 8.23
CA GLN A 68 7.36 -0.35 9.25
C GLN A 68 6.83 -1.64 9.88
N ASP A 69 5.51 -1.83 9.89
CA ASP A 69 4.79 -2.95 10.46
C ASP A 69 4.46 -4.05 9.44
N ALA A 70 4.83 -3.85 8.18
CA ALA A 70 4.73 -4.87 7.16
C ALA A 70 6.00 -5.74 7.12
N MET A 71 5.82 -7.05 6.98
CA MET A 71 6.91 -8.00 6.93
C MET A 71 6.82 -8.87 5.67
N PRO A 72 7.90 -8.98 4.85
CA PRO A 72 7.94 -9.95 3.74
C PRO A 72 7.58 -11.34 4.21
N ALA A 73 6.64 -12.00 3.55
CA ALA A 73 6.21 -13.35 3.92
C ALA A 73 7.29 -14.39 3.58
N ASP A 74 8.02 -14.17 2.48
CA ASP A 74 9.11 -15.03 2.01
C ASP A 74 10.22 -14.19 1.33
N GLN A 75 11.22 -14.87 0.79
CA GLN A 75 12.38 -14.25 0.12
C GLN A 75 12.10 -13.79 -1.33
N PHE A 76 10.90 -14.01 -1.88
CA PHE A 76 10.55 -13.73 -3.27
C PHE A 76 9.69 -12.48 -3.44
N LEU A 77 9.47 -11.69 -2.38
CA LEU A 77 8.61 -10.50 -2.43
C LEU A 77 9.06 -9.54 -3.53
N ILE A 78 10.33 -9.14 -3.52
CA ILE A 78 10.87 -8.15 -4.48
C ILE A 78 10.81 -8.70 -5.91
N GLU A 79 11.23 -9.93 -6.13
CA GLU A 79 11.17 -10.60 -7.44
C GLU A 79 9.75 -10.56 -8.04
N ARG A 80 8.74 -10.90 -7.22
CA ARG A 80 7.34 -10.93 -7.65
C ARG A 80 6.75 -9.54 -7.88
N LEU A 81 7.20 -8.53 -7.13
CA LEU A 81 6.83 -7.14 -7.42
C LEU A 81 7.42 -6.70 -8.75
N LEU A 82 8.70 -6.97 -8.98
CA LEU A 82 9.38 -6.61 -10.23
C LEU A 82 8.77 -7.32 -11.45
N TYR A 83 8.33 -8.57 -11.30
CA TYR A 83 7.63 -9.29 -12.36
C TYR A 83 6.39 -8.54 -12.87
N GLY A 84 5.69 -7.79 -12.01
CA GLY A 84 4.54 -7.01 -12.42
C GLY A 84 4.84 -5.94 -13.48
N PHE A 85 6.08 -5.46 -13.55
CA PHE A 85 6.51 -4.49 -14.57
C PHE A 85 6.85 -5.14 -15.92
N SER A 86 6.80 -6.46 -16.05
CA SER A 86 6.89 -7.15 -17.36
C SER A 86 5.64 -6.95 -18.22
N TYR A 87 4.53 -6.54 -17.62
CA TYR A 87 3.32 -6.19 -18.36
C TYR A 87 3.44 -4.78 -18.93
N GLU A 88 2.94 -4.61 -20.14
CA GLU A 88 2.99 -3.33 -20.85
C GLU A 88 2.25 -2.22 -20.11
N ASN A 89 2.89 -1.05 -19.99
CA ASN A 89 2.35 0.17 -19.38
C ASN A 89 1.97 0.05 -17.89
N VAL A 90 2.62 -0.85 -17.14
CA VAL A 90 2.43 -0.93 -15.69
C VAL A 90 3.33 0.08 -15.00
N ALA A 91 2.75 1.05 -14.29
CA ALA A 91 3.46 2.07 -13.52
C ALA A 91 3.56 1.77 -12.03
N ALA A 92 2.64 0.96 -11.49
CA ALA A 92 2.66 0.56 -10.09
C ALA A 92 2.28 -0.91 -9.91
N VAL A 93 2.91 -1.55 -8.92
CA VAL A 93 2.65 -2.94 -8.52
C VAL A 93 2.50 -2.99 -7.00
N TYR A 94 1.44 -3.60 -6.48
CA TYR A 94 1.28 -3.71 -5.03
C TYR A 94 1.08 -5.16 -4.58
N ALA A 95 1.57 -5.43 -3.36
CA ALA A 95 1.60 -6.75 -2.78
C ALA A 95 0.28 -7.14 -2.12
N ARG A 96 0.08 -8.43 -1.96
CA ARG A 96 -0.97 -9.03 -1.16
C ARG A 96 -0.63 -8.95 0.32
N GLN A 97 -1.55 -8.42 1.13
CA GLN A 97 -1.44 -8.42 2.58
C GLN A 97 -2.07 -9.69 3.16
N LEU A 98 -1.27 -10.44 3.91
CA LEU A 98 -1.70 -11.60 4.67
C LEU A 98 -1.95 -11.19 6.13
N PRO A 99 -2.96 -11.77 6.79
CA PRO A 99 -3.19 -11.52 8.21
C PRO A 99 -2.05 -12.08 9.06
N ALA A 100 -1.66 -11.35 10.10
CA ALA A 100 -0.73 -11.82 11.13
C ALA A 100 -1.35 -12.98 11.95
N ALA A 101 -0.53 -13.70 12.70
CA ALA A 101 -0.96 -14.85 13.48
C ALA A 101 -2.03 -14.48 14.55
N ASP A 102 -1.89 -13.33 15.17
CA ASP A 102 -2.77 -12.75 16.19
C ASP A 102 -3.96 -11.96 15.61
N CYS A 103 -4.12 -11.97 14.28
CA CYS A 103 -5.15 -11.23 13.58
C CYS A 103 -6.56 -11.71 14.00
N GLN A 104 -7.41 -10.76 14.40
CA GLN A 104 -8.80 -11.01 14.74
C GLN A 104 -9.61 -11.55 13.55
N PHE A 105 -10.68 -12.27 13.86
CA PHE A 105 -11.48 -12.99 12.88
C PHE A 105 -12.08 -12.09 11.78
N ILE A 106 -12.64 -10.94 12.16
CA ILE A 106 -13.22 -9.99 11.19
C ILE A 106 -12.14 -9.36 10.31
N GLU A 107 -11.02 -8.97 10.90
CA GLU A 107 -9.91 -8.39 10.15
C GLU A 107 -9.30 -9.40 9.15
N ARG A 108 -9.22 -10.68 9.54
CA ARG A 108 -8.79 -11.77 8.64
C ARG A 108 -9.68 -11.84 7.40
N TYR A 109 -11.00 -11.78 7.59
CA TYR A 109 -11.94 -11.73 6.47
C TYR A 109 -11.76 -10.46 5.62
N THR A 110 -11.61 -9.30 6.24
CA THR A 110 -11.38 -8.02 5.54
C THR A 110 -10.12 -8.07 4.67
N ARG A 111 -9.04 -8.70 5.16
CA ARG A 111 -7.82 -8.91 4.36
C ARG A 111 -8.09 -9.82 3.16
N GLU A 112 -8.78 -10.92 3.35
CA GLU A 112 -9.14 -11.83 2.24
C GLU A 112 -10.03 -11.15 1.19
N PHE A 113 -10.97 -10.32 1.63
CA PHE A 113 -11.86 -9.56 0.76
C PHE A 113 -11.11 -8.52 -0.08
N ASN A 114 -10.20 -7.76 0.53
CA ASN A 114 -9.46 -6.70 -0.15
C ASN A 114 -8.25 -7.21 -0.94
N TYR A 115 -7.68 -8.34 -0.55
CA TYR A 115 -6.48 -8.93 -1.14
C TYR A 115 -6.73 -10.39 -1.57
N PRO A 116 -7.49 -10.60 -2.66
CA PRO A 116 -7.83 -11.95 -3.14
C PRO A 116 -6.59 -12.73 -3.58
N LYS A 117 -6.75 -14.05 -3.74
CA LYS A 117 -5.66 -14.96 -4.13
C LYS A 117 -5.23 -14.83 -5.60
N THR A 118 -5.98 -14.10 -6.42
CA THR A 118 -5.75 -13.97 -7.85
C THR A 118 -5.22 -12.59 -8.17
N SER A 119 -4.10 -12.52 -8.87
CA SER A 119 -3.51 -11.29 -9.38
C SER A 119 -4.42 -10.61 -10.40
N ARG A 120 -4.29 -9.29 -10.53
CA ARG A 120 -5.10 -8.52 -11.47
C ARG A 120 -4.33 -7.34 -12.05
N LEU A 121 -4.36 -7.21 -13.36
CA LEU A 121 -4.00 -6.00 -14.06
C LEU A 121 -5.21 -5.07 -14.09
N LYS A 122 -5.03 -3.80 -13.77
CA LYS A 122 -6.07 -2.79 -13.73
C LYS A 122 -5.71 -1.62 -14.63
N SER A 123 -6.69 -1.14 -15.37
CA SER A 123 -6.56 -0.06 -16.35
C SER A 123 -7.78 0.86 -16.28
N LYS A 124 -7.82 1.90 -17.09
CA LYS A 124 -8.94 2.85 -17.15
C LYS A 124 -10.26 2.17 -17.56
N GLU A 125 -10.19 1.15 -18.39
CA GLU A 125 -11.33 0.37 -18.86
C GLU A 125 -12.04 -0.40 -17.72
N ASP A 126 -11.34 -0.63 -16.61
CA ASP A 126 -11.92 -1.31 -15.45
C ASP A 126 -12.79 -0.42 -14.57
N LEU A 127 -12.78 0.91 -14.77
CA LEU A 127 -13.54 1.86 -13.94
C LEU A 127 -15.04 1.54 -13.89
N SER A 128 -15.62 1.16 -15.01
CA SER A 128 -17.05 0.80 -15.08
C SER A 128 -17.41 -0.46 -14.27
N LYS A 129 -16.44 -1.37 -14.06
CA LYS A 129 -16.66 -2.66 -13.38
C LYS A 129 -16.19 -2.66 -11.95
N LEU A 130 -15.06 -2.00 -11.68
CA LEU A 130 -14.39 -2.02 -10.39
C LEU A 130 -14.61 -0.74 -9.58
N GLY A 131 -15.13 0.33 -10.20
CA GLY A 131 -15.27 1.62 -9.55
C GLY A 131 -13.95 2.06 -8.90
N ILE A 132 -14.04 2.54 -7.68
CA ILE A 132 -12.89 3.02 -6.89
C ILE A 132 -11.78 1.97 -6.71
N LYS A 133 -12.08 0.67 -6.78
CA LYS A 133 -11.06 -0.39 -6.70
C LYS A 133 -10.09 -0.39 -7.87
N THR A 134 -10.41 0.26 -8.98
CA THR A 134 -9.47 0.49 -10.07
C THR A 134 -8.25 1.26 -9.59
N TYR A 135 -8.45 2.27 -8.74
CA TYR A 135 -7.39 3.11 -8.16
C TYR A 135 -6.73 2.49 -6.93
N PHE A 136 -7.28 1.39 -6.40
CA PHE A 136 -6.74 0.79 -5.18
C PHE A 136 -5.28 0.36 -5.38
N CYS A 137 -4.40 0.94 -4.60
CA CYS A 137 -3.00 0.61 -4.43
C CYS A 137 -2.70 0.71 -2.93
N SER A 138 -1.64 0.11 -2.43
CA SER A 138 -1.37 0.19 -1.00
C SER A 138 0.11 0.26 -0.70
N ASN A 139 0.54 1.38 -0.14
CA ASN A 139 1.91 1.63 0.33
C ASN A 139 2.32 0.80 1.56
N VAL A 140 1.44 -0.07 2.06
CA VAL A 140 1.87 -1.14 2.97
C VAL A 140 2.98 -1.97 2.31
N CYS A 141 2.86 -2.25 1.00
CA CYS A 141 3.96 -2.70 0.17
C CYS A 141 3.60 -2.47 -1.31
N ALA A 142 4.21 -1.48 -1.93
CA ALA A 142 4.00 -1.17 -3.35
C ALA A 142 5.30 -0.71 -4.02
N ALA A 143 5.43 -1.06 -5.30
CA ALA A 143 6.53 -0.68 -6.17
C ALA A 143 6.04 0.27 -7.26
N TYR A 144 6.85 1.24 -7.64
CA TYR A 144 6.53 2.25 -8.63
C TYR A 144 7.68 2.46 -9.61
N GLN A 145 7.38 2.63 -10.90
CA GLN A 145 8.35 3.16 -11.85
C GLN A 145 8.67 4.61 -11.49
N LYS A 146 9.94 4.90 -11.17
CA LYS A 146 10.36 6.22 -10.67
C LYS A 146 10.08 7.34 -11.65
N ASP A 147 10.34 7.13 -12.94
CA ASP A 147 10.12 8.12 -13.98
C ASP A 147 8.62 8.50 -14.13
N VAL A 148 7.72 7.53 -14.03
CA VAL A 148 6.27 7.78 -14.04
C VAL A 148 5.82 8.46 -12.75
N TYR A 149 6.34 7.99 -11.61
CA TYR A 149 6.11 8.59 -10.31
C TYR A 149 6.45 10.08 -10.29
N GLU A 150 7.64 10.45 -10.77
CA GLU A 150 8.11 11.83 -10.81
C GLU A 150 7.32 12.68 -11.81
N ARG A 151 7.04 12.17 -13.02
CA ARG A 151 6.23 12.87 -14.03
C ARG A 151 4.83 13.21 -13.54
N LEU A 152 4.25 12.39 -12.68
CA LEU A 152 2.92 12.62 -12.10
C LEU A 152 2.96 13.39 -10.78
N GLY A 153 4.11 13.91 -10.37
CA GLY A 153 4.30 14.76 -9.20
C GLY A 153 4.42 14.02 -7.87
N GLY A 154 4.62 12.69 -7.90
CA GLY A 154 4.76 11.87 -6.71
C GLY A 154 3.50 11.81 -5.85
N PHE A 155 3.68 11.47 -4.57
CA PHE A 155 2.56 11.45 -3.63
C PHE A 155 2.11 12.86 -3.26
N VAL A 156 0.81 13.04 -3.12
CA VAL A 156 0.24 14.29 -2.60
C VAL A 156 0.73 14.54 -1.16
N ARG A 157 1.07 15.78 -0.86
CA ARG A 157 1.45 16.22 0.48
C ARG A 157 0.23 16.66 1.27
N LYS A 158 0.34 16.61 2.59
CA LYS A 158 -0.69 17.12 3.54
C LYS A 158 -2.06 16.46 3.37
N THR A 159 -2.09 15.19 2.98
CA THR A 159 -3.31 14.39 3.02
C THR A 159 -3.32 13.48 4.25
N ILE A 160 -4.50 13.29 4.80
CA ILE A 160 -4.70 12.42 5.97
C ILE A 160 -4.52 10.94 5.62
N PHE A 161 -5.00 10.56 4.41
CA PHE A 161 -4.95 9.21 3.85
C PHE A 161 -4.95 9.24 2.32
N ASN A 162 -4.87 8.06 1.69
CA ASN A 162 -5.07 7.82 0.26
C ASN A 162 -3.98 8.40 -0.66
N GLU A 163 -2.82 8.82 -0.16
CA GLU A 163 -1.74 9.30 -1.03
C GLU A 163 -1.38 8.29 -2.12
N ASP A 164 -1.46 6.98 -1.79
CA ASP A 164 -1.24 5.88 -2.72
C ASP A 164 -2.37 5.73 -3.75
N MET A 165 -3.64 5.83 -3.32
CA MET A 165 -4.78 5.78 -4.23
C MET A 165 -4.89 7.02 -5.12
N ILE A 166 -4.52 8.20 -4.62
CA ILE A 166 -4.50 9.44 -5.39
C ILE A 166 -3.46 9.32 -6.51
N LEU A 167 -2.24 8.89 -6.20
CA LEU A 167 -1.20 8.69 -7.22
C LEU A 167 -1.62 7.58 -8.21
N ALA A 168 -2.18 6.48 -7.73
CA ALA A 168 -2.69 5.41 -8.56
C ALA A 168 -3.82 5.89 -9.48
N GLY A 169 -4.71 6.76 -9.00
CA GLY A 169 -5.74 7.42 -9.80
C GLY A 169 -5.14 8.27 -10.92
N ARG A 170 -4.13 9.10 -10.61
CA ARG A 170 -3.39 9.87 -11.62
C ARG A 170 -2.73 8.97 -12.67
N MET A 171 -2.13 7.85 -12.26
CA MET A 171 -1.55 6.87 -13.19
C MET A 171 -2.60 6.28 -14.13
N ILE A 172 -3.73 5.83 -13.61
CA ILE A 172 -4.84 5.27 -14.43
C ILE A 172 -5.43 6.34 -15.37
N GLN A 173 -5.64 7.57 -14.90
CA GLN A 173 -6.15 8.68 -15.72
C GLN A 173 -5.17 9.04 -16.85
N ALA A 174 -3.86 8.94 -16.60
CA ALA A 174 -2.81 9.15 -17.59
C ALA A 174 -2.58 7.96 -18.54
N GLY A 175 -3.39 6.88 -18.45
CA GLY A 175 -3.31 5.71 -19.33
C GLY A 175 -2.36 4.61 -18.87
N TRP A 176 -1.75 4.75 -17.69
CA TRP A 176 -0.94 3.69 -17.10
C TRP A 176 -1.80 2.62 -16.43
N LYS A 177 -1.21 1.46 -16.21
CA LYS A 177 -1.84 0.32 -15.54
C LYS A 177 -1.25 0.10 -14.15
N ILE A 178 -2.04 -0.53 -13.29
CA ILE A 178 -1.64 -0.96 -11.95
C ILE A 178 -1.79 -2.47 -11.86
N TYR A 179 -0.77 -3.14 -11.36
CA TYR A 179 -0.81 -4.59 -11.18
C TYR A 179 -0.92 -4.96 -9.71
N TYR A 180 -1.94 -5.72 -9.36
CA TYR A 180 -2.04 -6.42 -8.08
C TYR A 180 -1.33 -7.75 -8.18
N ALA A 181 -0.23 -7.90 -7.47
CA ALA A 181 0.59 -9.11 -7.44
C ALA A 181 0.20 -9.99 -6.24
N ALA A 182 -0.74 -10.92 -6.44
CA ALA A 182 -1.23 -11.80 -5.35
C ALA A 182 -0.16 -12.74 -4.79
N ASP A 183 0.89 -13.01 -5.57
CA ASP A 183 2.01 -13.86 -5.14
C ASP A 183 3.10 -13.08 -4.42
N ALA A 184 3.21 -11.77 -4.60
CA ALA A 184 4.01 -10.88 -3.78
C ALA A 184 3.31 -10.67 -2.44
N LYS A 185 3.84 -11.22 -1.34
CA LYS A 185 3.12 -11.31 -0.07
C LYS A 185 3.86 -10.62 1.05
N VAL A 186 3.11 -9.84 1.84
CA VAL A 186 3.54 -9.29 3.11
C VAL A 186 2.58 -9.70 4.22
N ILE A 187 3.09 -9.88 5.43
CA ILE A 187 2.28 -10.07 6.63
C ILE A 187 2.02 -8.70 7.21
N HIS A 188 0.75 -8.31 7.27
CA HIS A 188 0.30 -7.03 7.82
C HIS A 188 -1.18 -7.08 8.15
N SER A 189 -1.53 -6.73 9.38
CA SER A 189 -2.92 -6.58 9.82
C SER A 189 -2.99 -5.71 11.07
N HIS A 190 -4.16 -5.15 11.34
CA HIS A 190 -4.44 -4.34 12.52
C HIS A 190 -5.70 -4.86 13.20
N ASN A 191 -5.66 -4.98 14.52
CA ASN A 191 -6.82 -5.37 15.32
C ASN A 191 -7.56 -4.13 15.81
N TYR A 192 -8.17 -3.38 14.87
CA TYR A 192 -8.92 -2.17 15.22
C TYR A 192 -10.22 -2.52 15.95
N ASN A 193 -10.53 -1.75 16.99
CA ASN A 193 -11.87 -1.72 17.57
C ASN A 193 -12.83 -0.89 16.70
N CYS A 194 -14.14 -0.95 16.99
CA CYS A 194 -15.17 -0.28 16.19
C CYS A 194 -14.93 1.25 16.09
N ARG A 195 -14.46 1.89 17.17
CA ARG A 195 -14.18 3.34 17.19
C ARG A 195 -13.01 3.69 16.28
N GLN A 196 -11.93 2.94 16.36
CA GLN A 196 -10.74 3.12 15.49
C GLN A 196 -11.10 2.89 14.02
N GLN A 197 -11.90 1.85 13.73
CA GLN A 197 -12.35 1.57 12.38
C GLN A 197 -13.26 2.68 11.83
N PHE A 198 -14.15 3.24 12.69
CA PHE A 198 -14.99 4.38 12.30
C PHE A 198 -14.13 5.61 11.95
N HIS A 199 -13.20 6.01 12.83
CA HIS A 199 -12.32 7.16 12.57
C HIS A 199 -11.53 6.96 11.27
N ARG A 200 -10.94 5.78 11.09
CA ARG A 200 -10.21 5.48 9.86
C ARG A 200 -11.06 5.61 8.59
N ASN A 201 -12.29 5.08 8.61
CA ASN A 201 -13.18 5.17 7.46
C ASN A 201 -13.66 6.61 7.22
N PHE A 202 -13.86 7.39 8.29
CA PHE A 202 -14.19 8.80 8.20
C PHE A 202 -13.04 9.58 7.54
N ASP A 203 -11.80 9.39 8.01
CA ASP A 203 -10.62 10.05 7.46
C ASP A 203 -10.38 9.67 5.99
N LEU A 204 -10.65 8.40 5.62
CA LEU A 204 -10.62 7.97 4.22
C LEU A 204 -11.65 8.73 3.37
N ALA A 205 -12.87 8.90 3.88
CA ALA A 205 -13.92 9.62 3.17
C ALA A 205 -13.60 11.12 3.03
N VAL A 206 -13.05 11.75 4.08
CA VAL A 206 -12.57 13.14 4.03
C VAL A 206 -11.50 13.29 2.96
N SER A 207 -10.48 12.42 2.97
CA SER A 207 -9.43 12.46 1.96
C SER A 207 -9.95 12.27 0.52
N GLN A 208 -10.99 11.45 0.32
CA GLN A 208 -11.61 11.31 -1.00
C GLN A 208 -12.39 12.58 -1.40
N ALA A 209 -13.07 13.21 -0.46
CA ALA A 209 -13.82 14.47 -0.70
C ALA A 209 -12.87 15.64 -1.01
N ASP A 210 -11.69 15.66 -0.41
CA ASP A 210 -10.66 16.69 -0.64
C ASP A 210 -9.95 16.54 -2.00
N HIS A 211 -10.14 15.40 -2.70
CA HIS A 211 -9.52 15.11 -3.98
C HIS A 211 -10.56 14.76 -5.08
N PRO A 212 -11.50 15.69 -5.37
CA PRO A 212 -12.52 15.44 -6.39
C PRO A 212 -11.94 15.20 -7.79
N GLU A 213 -10.77 15.77 -8.10
CA GLU A 213 -10.05 15.55 -9.36
C GLU A 213 -9.72 14.07 -9.63
N ILE A 214 -9.73 13.23 -8.59
CA ILE A 214 -9.48 11.79 -8.69
C ILE A 214 -10.76 11.00 -8.47
N PHE A 215 -11.58 11.36 -7.47
CA PHE A 215 -12.64 10.49 -6.96
C PHE A 215 -14.04 10.90 -7.40
N GLU A 216 -14.25 12.13 -7.90
CA GLU A 216 -15.56 12.56 -8.35
C GLU A 216 -16.08 11.70 -9.51
N GLY A 217 -17.34 11.26 -9.41
CA GLY A 217 -17.96 10.38 -10.39
C GLY A 217 -17.47 8.94 -10.41
N VAL A 218 -16.54 8.56 -9.50
CA VAL A 218 -16.07 7.16 -9.41
C VAL A 218 -16.93 6.41 -8.39
N PRO A 219 -17.66 5.36 -8.78
CA PRO A 219 -18.52 4.60 -7.88
C PRO A 219 -17.74 3.96 -6.73
N SER A 220 -18.09 4.30 -5.49
CA SER A 220 -17.45 3.77 -4.27
C SER A 220 -18.42 3.07 -3.32
N GLU A 221 -19.68 3.51 -3.26
CA GLU A 221 -20.67 3.06 -2.29
C GLU A 221 -20.98 1.56 -2.35
N GLY A 222 -21.00 0.99 -3.57
CA GLY A 222 -21.28 -0.43 -3.78
C GLY A 222 -20.30 -1.37 -3.09
N GLU A 223 -19.03 -0.98 -2.99
CA GLU A 223 -17.98 -1.78 -2.35
C GLU A 223 -18.13 -1.84 -0.84
N GLY A 224 -18.45 -0.69 -0.21
CA GLY A 224 -18.70 -0.65 1.24
C GLY A 224 -19.91 -1.50 1.62
N ILE A 225 -21.02 -1.38 0.89
CA ILE A 225 -22.24 -2.18 1.10
C ILE A 225 -21.94 -3.68 0.90
N ARG A 226 -21.18 -4.03 -0.13
CA ARG A 226 -20.78 -5.41 -0.39
C ARG A 226 -19.94 -5.98 0.74
N LEU A 227 -18.94 -5.23 1.22
CA LEU A 227 -18.10 -5.65 2.35
C LEU A 227 -18.95 -5.94 3.59
N VAL A 228 -19.87 -5.04 3.95
CA VAL A 228 -20.76 -5.22 5.11
C VAL A 228 -21.65 -6.46 4.96
N LYS A 229 -22.32 -6.62 3.81
CA LYS A 229 -23.18 -7.79 3.54
C LYS A 229 -22.42 -9.11 3.56
N ASP A 230 -21.24 -9.14 2.95
CA ASP A 230 -20.45 -10.36 2.87
C ASP A 230 -19.77 -10.69 4.21
N THR A 231 -19.37 -9.68 5.00
CA THR A 231 -18.92 -9.86 6.37
C THR A 231 -20.02 -10.46 7.25
N ALA A 232 -21.24 -9.93 7.16
CA ALA A 232 -22.38 -10.49 7.91
C ALA A 232 -22.65 -11.95 7.56
N LYS A 233 -22.65 -12.30 6.25
CA LYS A 233 -22.80 -13.70 5.79
C LYS A 233 -21.66 -14.59 6.31
N TYR A 234 -20.43 -14.10 6.32
CA TYR A 234 -19.27 -14.81 6.80
C TYR A 234 -19.37 -15.11 8.31
N LEU A 235 -19.78 -14.13 9.11
CA LEU A 235 -20.01 -14.28 10.55
C LEU A 235 -21.09 -15.30 10.85
N LEU A 236 -22.24 -15.23 10.17
CA LEU A 236 -23.34 -16.20 10.33
C LEU A 236 -22.89 -17.63 9.99
N LYS A 237 -22.20 -17.82 8.85
CA LYS A 237 -21.68 -19.15 8.45
C LYS A 237 -20.64 -19.70 9.41
N SER A 238 -19.92 -18.86 10.12
CA SER A 238 -18.89 -19.25 11.08
C SER A 238 -19.42 -19.51 12.49
N GLY A 239 -20.75 -19.39 12.72
CA GLY A 239 -21.36 -19.50 14.03
C GLY A 239 -20.96 -18.39 15.01
N ARG A 240 -20.53 -17.25 14.49
CA ARG A 240 -20.09 -16.07 15.28
C ARG A 240 -20.85 -14.83 14.83
N PRO A 241 -22.16 -14.76 15.06
CA PRO A 241 -23.00 -13.69 14.52
C PRO A 241 -22.67 -12.30 15.09
N TRP A 242 -22.04 -12.23 16.28
CA TRP A 242 -21.65 -10.95 16.96
C TRP A 242 -20.42 -11.14 17.83
#